data_85d102d24c36043cbdd2158ab480c360
#
_entry.id   85d102d24c36043cbdd2158ab480c360
#
_cell.length_a   1.000
_cell.length_b   1.000
_cell.length_c   1.000
_cell.angle_alpha   90.00
_cell.angle_beta   90.00
_cell.angle_gamma   90.00
#
_symmetry.space_group_name_H-M   'P 1'
#
loop_
_entity.id
_entity.type
_entity.pdbx_description
1 polymer ?
#
loop_
_entity_poly.entity_id
_entity_poly.type
_entity_poly.pdbx_seq_one_letter_code
_entity_poly.pdbx_strand_id
1 'polypeptide(L)'
;GKLRISRDILDKAGRLTSTELKLVRRHAELGYEMLRYGQLQEENDILMGVLQHHERNDGSGYPQGCRAAEINPFARILAIADMYDAMAANRVYAKKKNPFEVFGVLSDDIMNKRLDTEYGVLFIRKICHALNGSWLKLSNGKRAKIVYIDDSRMSALPIVQTPDEEFIDLNHAQGLKIIALLNSRELHEEA
;
A
#
# COMPACT_ATOMS: atom_id res chain seq x y z
N GLY A 1 -16.02 -10.92 2.08
CA GLY A 1 -15.47 -12.28 2.02
C GLY A 1 -14.81 -12.70 3.34
N LYS A 2 -13.97 -11.85 3.96
CA LYS A 2 -13.27 -12.18 5.22
C LYS A 2 -14.22 -12.55 6.38
N LEU A 3 -15.44 -12.06 6.40
CA LEU A 3 -16.46 -12.45 7.39
C LEU A 3 -16.83 -13.95 7.35
N ARG A 4 -16.47 -14.64 6.27
CA ARG A 4 -16.70 -16.10 6.10
C ARG A 4 -15.46 -16.93 6.45
N ILE A 5 -14.37 -16.29 6.87
CA ILE A 5 -13.14 -16.93 7.32
C ILE A 5 -13.15 -16.96 8.85
N SER A 6 -12.71 -18.09 9.44
CA SER A 6 -12.62 -18.19 10.92
C SER A 6 -11.71 -17.10 11.49
N ARG A 7 -12.15 -16.49 12.58
CA ARG A 7 -11.35 -15.50 13.32
C ARG A 7 -10.07 -16.09 13.87
N ASP A 8 -10.07 -17.36 14.27
CA ASP A 8 -8.86 -18.04 14.75
C ASP A 8 -7.73 -18.03 13.71
N ILE A 9 -8.08 -18.00 12.40
CA ILE A 9 -7.12 -17.90 11.32
C ILE A 9 -6.75 -16.45 11.05
N LEU A 10 -7.75 -15.53 11.03
CA LEU A 10 -7.52 -14.12 10.70
C LEU A 10 -6.72 -13.40 11.80
N ASP A 11 -6.98 -13.73 13.07
CA ASP A 11 -6.38 -13.10 14.25
C ASP A 11 -5.19 -13.91 14.79
N LYS A 12 -4.75 -14.95 14.10
CA LYS A 12 -3.65 -15.84 14.50
C LYS A 12 -2.36 -15.05 14.76
N ALA A 13 -1.80 -15.19 15.95
CA ALA A 13 -0.51 -14.63 16.29
C ALA A 13 0.62 -15.43 15.61
N GLY A 14 1.12 -14.95 14.49
CA GLY A 14 2.24 -15.57 13.77
C GLY A 14 1.95 -15.87 12.29
N ARG A 15 2.85 -16.60 11.65
CA ARG A 15 2.71 -16.94 10.24
C ARG A 15 1.61 -17.98 10.01
N LEU A 16 0.80 -17.75 8.99
CA LEU A 16 -0.17 -18.73 8.53
C LEU A 16 0.54 -19.92 7.87
N THR A 17 0.06 -21.13 8.13
CA THR A 17 0.45 -22.31 7.37
C THR A 17 -0.02 -22.19 5.91
N SER A 18 0.51 -23.04 5.03
CA SER A 18 0.08 -23.06 3.62
C SER A 18 -1.42 -23.35 3.47
N THR A 19 -1.97 -24.19 4.33
CA THR A 19 -3.41 -24.51 4.34
C THR A 19 -4.25 -23.33 4.81
N GLU A 20 -3.87 -22.68 5.91
CA GLU A 20 -4.54 -21.48 6.41
C GLU A 20 -4.49 -20.34 5.39
N LEU A 21 -3.33 -20.14 4.73
CA LEU A 21 -3.19 -19.14 3.68
C LEU A 21 -4.13 -19.40 2.50
N LYS A 22 -4.29 -20.68 2.09
CA LYS A 22 -5.27 -21.06 1.05
C LYS A 22 -6.70 -20.72 1.48
N LEU A 23 -7.05 -20.95 2.74
CA LEU A 23 -8.36 -20.57 3.27
C LEU A 23 -8.58 -19.07 3.28
N VAL A 24 -7.58 -18.30 3.72
CA VAL A 24 -7.67 -16.82 3.70
C VAL A 24 -7.82 -16.31 2.27
N ARG A 25 -7.08 -16.85 1.30
CA ARG A 25 -7.19 -16.44 -0.10
C ARG A 25 -8.59 -16.60 -0.69
N ARG A 26 -9.38 -17.55 -0.19
CA ARG A 26 -10.76 -17.73 -0.62
C ARG A 26 -11.69 -16.55 -0.30
N HIS A 27 -11.25 -15.58 0.50
CA HIS A 27 -12.10 -14.42 0.80
C HIS A 27 -12.51 -13.63 -0.45
N ALA A 28 -11.70 -13.62 -1.50
CA ALA A 28 -12.03 -12.96 -2.76
C ALA A 28 -13.23 -13.63 -3.44
N GLU A 29 -13.20 -14.96 -3.58
CA GLU A 29 -14.31 -15.76 -4.13
C GLU A 29 -15.56 -15.67 -3.24
N LEU A 30 -15.40 -15.86 -1.92
CA LEU A 30 -16.51 -15.77 -0.97
C LEU A 30 -17.15 -14.37 -0.96
N GLY A 31 -16.33 -13.32 -1.12
CA GLY A 31 -16.83 -11.96 -1.25
C GLY A 31 -17.65 -11.75 -2.51
N TYR A 32 -17.15 -12.23 -3.63
CA TYR A 32 -17.84 -12.22 -4.91
C TYR A 32 -19.18 -12.96 -4.83
N GLU A 33 -19.21 -14.20 -4.30
CA GLU A 33 -20.43 -14.97 -4.13
C GLU A 33 -21.47 -14.24 -3.27
N MET A 34 -21.05 -13.65 -2.14
CA MET A 34 -21.95 -12.91 -1.25
C MET A 34 -22.63 -11.72 -1.97
N LEU A 35 -21.89 -11.00 -2.81
CA LEU A 35 -22.40 -9.83 -3.52
C LEU A 35 -23.23 -10.22 -4.75
N ARG A 36 -22.84 -11.27 -5.47
CA ARG A 36 -23.55 -11.75 -6.65
C ARG A 36 -25.01 -12.15 -6.39
N TYR A 37 -25.31 -12.66 -5.20
CA TYR A 37 -26.66 -13.02 -4.80
C TYR A 37 -27.42 -11.89 -4.05
N GLY A 38 -26.82 -10.70 -3.98
CA GLY A 38 -27.38 -9.52 -3.31
C GLY A 38 -27.86 -8.45 -4.30
N GLN A 39 -27.98 -7.23 -3.79
CA GLN A 39 -28.43 -6.07 -4.57
C GLN A 39 -27.45 -5.61 -5.66
N LEU A 40 -26.20 -6.10 -5.64
CA LEU A 40 -25.13 -5.72 -6.55
C LEU A 40 -24.89 -6.75 -7.67
N GLN A 41 -25.83 -7.64 -7.92
CA GLN A 41 -25.66 -8.74 -8.90
C GLN A 41 -25.40 -8.26 -10.33
N GLU A 42 -25.84 -7.06 -10.69
CA GLU A 42 -25.68 -6.48 -12.03
C GLU A 42 -24.44 -5.55 -12.12
N GLU A 43 -23.79 -5.26 -11.00
CA GLU A 43 -22.64 -4.36 -10.92
C GLU A 43 -21.34 -5.13 -11.18
N ASN A 44 -21.15 -5.53 -12.45
CA ASN A 44 -20.03 -6.38 -12.84
C ASN A 44 -18.65 -5.84 -12.42
N ASP A 45 -18.43 -4.54 -12.50
CA ASP A 45 -17.15 -3.91 -12.11
C ASP A 45 -16.88 -4.04 -10.63
N ILE A 46 -17.91 -3.90 -9.79
CA ILE A 46 -17.79 -4.10 -8.34
C ILE A 46 -17.49 -5.56 -8.04
N LEU A 47 -18.23 -6.49 -8.68
CA LEU A 47 -18.03 -7.91 -8.50
C LEU A 47 -16.63 -8.36 -8.90
N MET A 48 -16.15 -7.91 -10.07
CA MET A 48 -14.79 -8.21 -10.53
C MET A 48 -13.73 -7.53 -9.66
N GLY A 49 -13.97 -6.31 -9.20
CA GLY A 49 -13.10 -5.64 -8.23
C GLY A 49 -12.89 -6.48 -6.98
N VAL A 50 -13.98 -7.04 -6.41
CA VAL A 50 -13.91 -7.92 -5.23
C VAL A 50 -13.24 -9.25 -5.54
N LEU A 51 -13.50 -9.84 -6.70
CA LEU A 51 -12.93 -11.15 -7.07
C LEU A 51 -11.44 -11.07 -7.36
N GLN A 52 -11.01 -10.04 -8.10
CA GLN A 52 -9.70 -9.97 -8.74
C GLN A 52 -8.69 -9.03 -8.07
N HIS A 53 -9.00 -8.39 -6.92
CA HIS A 53 -8.07 -7.41 -6.29
C HIS A 53 -6.73 -7.99 -5.83
N HIS A 54 -6.60 -9.30 -5.78
CA HIS A 54 -5.35 -9.99 -5.50
C HIS A 54 -4.71 -10.63 -6.75
N GLU A 55 -5.29 -10.42 -7.94
CA GLU A 55 -4.62 -10.80 -9.18
C GLU A 55 -3.40 -9.93 -9.43
N ARG A 56 -2.48 -10.45 -10.23
CA ARG A 56 -1.26 -9.76 -10.64
C ARG A 56 -1.13 -9.85 -12.15
N ASN A 57 -0.70 -8.77 -12.80
CA ASN A 57 -0.64 -8.67 -14.26
C ASN A 57 0.21 -9.77 -14.92
N ASP A 58 1.15 -10.38 -14.19
CA ASP A 58 1.98 -11.49 -14.63
C ASP A 58 1.32 -12.87 -14.46
N GLY A 59 0.11 -12.92 -13.88
CA GLY A 59 -0.63 -14.16 -13.59
C GLY A 59 -0.21 -14.86 -12.29
N SER A 60 0.66 -14.26 -11.49
CA SER A 60 1.10 -14.84 -10.20
C SER A 60 0.11 -14.63 -9.06
N GLY A 61 -0.99 -13.91 -9.33
CA GLY A 61 -2.03 -13.59 -8.37
C GLY A 61 -3.01 -14.72 -8.08
N TYR A 62 -4.11 -14.39 -7.45
CA TYR A 62 -5.22 -15.30 -7.14
C TYR A 62 -6.56 -14.56 -7.13
N PRO A 63 -7.71 -15.25 -7.25
CA PRO A 63 -7.92 -16.70 -7.22
C PRO A 63 -7.73 -17.41 -8.57
N GLN A 64 -7.79 -16.68 -9.70
CA GLN A 64 -7.87 -17.25 -11.03
C GLN A 64 -6.51 -17.30 -11.75
N GLY A 65 -5.52 -16.50 -11.31
CA GLY A 65 -4.24 -16.33 -11.99
C GLY A 65 -4.38 -15.58 -13.32
N CYS A 66 -5.29 -14.63 -13.38
CA CYS A 66 -5.55 -13.79 -14.56
C CYS A 66 -4.33 -12.93 -14.92
N ARG A 67 -4.13 -12.70 -16.22
CA ARG A 67 -3.12 -11.78 -16.74
C ARG A 67 -3.72 -10.40 -17.03
N ALA A 68 -2.87 -9.40 -17.18
CA ALA A 68 -3.23 -7.99 -17.30
C ALA A 68 -4.51 -7.69 -18.12
N ALA A 69 -4.66 -8.29 -19.31
CA ALA A 69 -5.82 -8.06 -20.18
C ALA A 69 -7.15 -8.63 -19.61
N GLU A 70 -7.06 -9.60 -18.71
CA GLU A 70 -8.20 -10.32 -18.12
C GLU A 70 -8.63 -9.72 -16.79
N ILE A 71 -7.79 -8.86 -16.18
CA ILE A 71 -8.07 -8.23 -14.89
C ILE A 71 -8.89 -6.95 -15.12
N ASN A 72 -10.04 -6.88 -14.46
CA ASN A 72 -10.88 -5.69 -14.51
C ASN A 72 -10.13 -4.43 -14.05
N PRO A 73 -10.28 -3.26 -14.70
CA PRO A 73 -9.61 -2.02 -14.32
C PRO A 73 -9.78 -1.64 -12.84
N PHE A 74 -10.98 -1.79 -12.27
CA PHE A 74 -11.22 -1.54 -10.84
C PHE A 74 -10.39 -2.48 -9.94
N ALA A 75 -10.26 -3.75 -10.33
CA ALA A 75 -9.43 -4.69 -9.58
C ALA A 75 -7.95 -4.31 -9.61
N ARG A 76 -7.43 -3.80 -10.73
CA ARG A 76 -6.04 -3.30 -10.83
C ARG A 76 -5.79 -2.11 -9.91
N ILE A 77 -6.76 -1.19 -9.80
CA ILE A 77 -6.69 -0.04 -8.87
C ILE A 77 -6.72 -0.55 -7.43
N LEU A 78 -7.66 -1.45 -7.10
CA LEU A 78 -7.80 -2.03 -5.77
C LEU A 78 -6.56 -2.83 -5.34
N ALA A 79 -5.90 -3.53 -6.28
CA ALA A 79 -4.68 -4.27 -5.99
C ALA A 79 -3.54 -3.37 -5.48
N ILE A 80 -3.41 -2.16 -6.05
CA ILE A 80 -2.42 -1.16 -5.63
C ILE A 80 -2.78 -0.59 -4.26
N ALA A 81 -4.06 -0.21 -4.08
CA ALA A 81 -4.55 0.38 -2.84
C ALA A 81 -4.48 -0.60 -1.66
N ASP A 82 -4.90 -1.86 -1.86
CA ASP A 82 -4.81 -2.92 -0.83
C ASP A 82 -3.36 -3.21 -0.44
N MET A 83 -2.45 -3.25 -1.42
CA MET A 83 -1.04 -3.46 -1.15
C MET A 83 -0.43 -2.30 -0.36
N TYR A 84 -0.78 -1.06 -0.69
CA TYR A 84 -0.37 0.12 0.08
C TYR A 84 -0.90 0.06 1.51
N ASP A 85 -2.21 -0.13 1.70
CA ASP A 85 -2.84 -0.22 3.01
C ASP A 85 -2.25 -1.34 3.87
N ALA A 86 -2.03 -2.51 3.24
CA ALA A 86 -1.43 -3.66 3.92
C ALA A 86 -0.07 -3.37 4.54
N MET A 87 0.73 -2.48 3.95
CA MET A 87 2.07 -2.11 4.43
C MET A 87 2.07 -0.83 5.26
N ALA A 88 1.16 0.11 4.97
CA ALA A 88 1.06 1.40 5.67
C ALA A 88 0.27 1.31 6.98
N ALA A 89 -0.56 0.29 7.18
CA ALA A 89 -1.33 0.08 8.41
C ALA A 89 -0.51 -0.66 9.49
N ASN A 90 -0.76 -0.31 10.77
CA ASN A 90 -0.26 -1.13 11.88
C ASN A 90 -1.00 -2.47 11.89
N ARG A 91 -0.27 -3.56 11.78
CA ARG A 91 -0.83 -4.91 11.91
C ARG A 91 -0.20 -5.63 13.10
N VAL A 92 -0.92 -6.58 13.66
CA VAL A 92 -0.46 -7.38 14.82
C VAL A 92 0.92 -8.01 14.60
N TYR A 93 1.31 -8.23 13.32
CA TYR A 93 2.52 -8.98 12.93
C TYR A 93 3.58 -8.17 12.18
N ALA A 94 3.31 -6.89 11.85
CA ALA A 94 4.25 -6.09 11.09
C ALA A 94 4.21 -4.62 11.54
N LYS A 95 5.39 -4.05 11.79
CA LYS A 95 5.51 -2.60 12.00
C LYS A 95 5.08 -1.87 10.73
N LYS A 96 4.31 -0.80 10.90
CA LYS A 96 3.95 0.13 9.85
C LYS A 96 5.21 0.59 9.11
N LYS A 97 5.22 0.43 7.79
CA LYS A 97 6.24 1.04 6.94
C LYS A 97 5.91 2.51 6.71
N ASN A 98 6.94 3.35 6.58
CA ASN A 98 6.70 4.70 6.12
C ASN A 98 6.31 4.70 4.63
N PRO A 99 5.57 5.74 4.14
CA PRO A 99 5.09 5.75 2.75
C PRO A 99 6.18 5.58 1.70
N PHE A 100 7.38 6.10 1.93
CA PHE A 100 8.49 6.03 0.96
C PHE A 100 9.07 4.60 0.85
N GLU A 101 9.08 3.83 1.95
CA GLU A 101 9.40 2.39 1.89
C GLU A 101 8.35 1.62 1.08
N VAL A 102 7.07 2.00 1.22
CA VAL A 102 5.97 1.39 0.45
C VAL A 102 6.09 1.74 -1.03
N PHE A 103 6.46 2.98 -1.36
CA PHE A 103 6.70 3.39 -2.76
C PHE A 103 7.80 2.56 -3.42
N GLY A 104 8.88 2.25 -2.70
CA GLY A 104 9.92 1.36 -3.21
C GLY A 104 9.36 -0.01 -3.62
N VAL A 105 8.56 -0.63 -2.75
CA VAL A 105 7.95 -1.94 -3.02
C VAL A 105 6.95 -1.87 -4.18
N LEU A 106 6.10 -0.82 -4.22
CA LEU A 106 5.15 -0.63 -5.33
C LEU A 106 5.88 -0.41 -6.66
N SER A 107 6.96 0.40 -6.64
CA SER A 107 7.78 0.65 -7.82
C SER A 107 8.40 -0.63 -8.38
N ASP A 108 8.93 -1.49 -7.51
CA ASP A 108 9.48 -2.78 -7.89
C ASP A 108 8.41 -3.68 -8.54
N ASP A 109 7.20 -3.72 -7.98
CA ASP A 109 6.09 -4.51 -8.52
C ASP A 109 5.58 -3.95 -9.86
N ILE A 110 5.59 -2.62 -10.03
CA ILE A 110 5.25 -1.97 -11.31
C ILE A 110 6.31 -2.28 -12.36
N MET A 111 7.60 -2.13 -12.04
CA MET A 111 8.71 -2.40 -12.97
C MET A 111 8.76 -3.88 -13.39
N ASN A 112 8.43 -4.80 -12.47
CA ASN A 112 8.31 -6.22 -12.76
C ASN A 112 6.98 -6.62 -13.41
N LYS A 113 6.16 -5.65 -13.84
CA LYS A 113 4.86 -5.85 -14.48
C LYS A 113 3.88 -6.71 -13.66
N ARG A 114 3.99 -6.69 -12.34
CA ARG A 114 3.04 -7.34 -11.42
C ARG A 114 1.84 -6.46 -11.13
N LEU A 115 2.05 -5.14 -11.06
CA LEU A 115 1.00 -4.15 -10.93
C LEU A 115 0.82 -3.35 -12.23
N ASP A 116 -0.34 -2.72 -12.38
CA ASP A 116 -0.62 -1.83 -13.50
C ASP A 116 0.26 -0.58 -13.41
N THR A 117 0.96 -0.27 -14.52
CA THR A 117 1.92 0.83 -14.55
C THR A 117 1.23 2.19 -14.48
N GLU A 118 0.17 2.38 -15.24
CA GLU A 118 -0.53 3.67 -15.32
C GLU A 118 -1.18 4.02 -13.98
N TYR A 119 -1.98 3.09 -13.43
CA TYR A 119 -2.64 3.28 -12.15
C TYR A 119 -1.64 3.35 -10.99
N GLY A 120 -0.55 2.58 -11.05
CA GLY A 120 0.49 2.60 -10.03
C GLY A 120 1.23 3.93 -9.97
N VAL A 121 1.66 4.46 -11.10
CA VAL A 121 2.32 5.77 -11.18
C VAL A 121 1.37 6.88 -10.71
N LEU A 122 0.11 6.86 -11.16
CA LEU A 122 -0.89 7.84 -10.74
C LEU A 122 -1.14 7.78 -9.22
N PHE A 123 -1.23 6.58 -8.66
CA PHE A 123 -1.41 6.38 -7.22
C PHE A 123 -0.25 6.97 -6.41
N ILE A 124 1.00 6.62 -6.76
CA ILE A 124 2.20 7.15 -6.08
C ILE A 124 2.22 8.67 -6.14
N ARG A 125 1.98 9.28 -7.31
CA ARG A 125 1.91 10.74 -7.47
C ARG A 125 0.86 11.37 -6.55
N LYS A 126 -0.35 10.82 -6.48
CA LYS A 126 -1.41 11.31 -5.60
C LYS A 126 -1.01 11.27 -4.14
N ILE A 127 -0.35 10.20 -3.69
CA ILE A 127 0.13 10.12 -2.31
C ILE A 127 1.29 11.12 -2.08
N CYS A 128 2.24 11.26 -3.02
CA CYS A 128 3.30 12.27 -2.91
C CYS A 128 2.74 13.68 -2.72
N HIS A 129 1.73 14.05 -3.52
CA HIS A 129 1.05 15.35 -3.35
C HIS A 129 0.40 15.51 -1.96
N ALA A 130 -0.24 14.45 -1.45
CA ALA A 130 -0.86 14.47 -0.13
C ALA A 130 0.15 14.53 1.03
N LEU A 131 1.39 14.08 0.80
CA LEU A 131 2.46 14.10 1.80
C LEU A 131 3.18 15.46 1.89
N ASN A 132 3.08 16.34 0.90
CA ASN A 132 3.71 17.65 0.95
C ASN A 132 3.22 18.44 2.16
N GLY A 133 4.16 19.06 2.89
CA GLY A 133 3.89 19.78 4.13
C GLY A 133 3.80 18.90 5.38
N SER A 134 3.83 17.57 5.24
CA SER A 134 3.85 16.64 6.38
C SER A 134 5.20 16.65 7.10
N TRP A 135 5.18 16.32 8.39
CA TRP A 135 6.38 16.22 9.20
C TRP A 135 6.89 14.77 9.30
N LEU A 136 8.21 14.63 9.31
CA LEU A 136 8.92 13.36 9.42
C LEU A 136 9.79 13.33 10.67
N LYS A 137 9.99 12.14 11.24
CA LYS A 137 11.08 11.83 12.18
C LYS A 137 12.20 11.15 11.40
N LEU A 138 13.42 11.68 11.52
CA LEU A 138 14.61 11.15 10.87
C LEU A 138 15.40 10.26 11.83
N SER A 139 16.30 9.41 11.29
CA SER A 139 17.09 8.46 12.07
C SER A 139 18.09 9.08 13.05
N ASN A 140 18.44 10.35 12.83
CA ASN A 140 19.26 11.15 13.75
C ASN A 140 18.45 11.82 14.87
N GLY A 141 17.14 11.51 14.98
CA GLY A 141 16.22 12.09 15.96
C GLY A 141 15.64 13.45 15.56
N LYS A 142 16.17 14.14 14.56
CA LYS A 142 15.63 15.43 14.09
C LYS A 142 14.25 15.22 13.45
N ARG A 143 13.40 16.25 13.57
CA ARG A 143 12.16 16.41 12.82
C ARG A 143 12.43 17.25 11.58
N ALA A 144 11.71 16.98 10.50
CA ALA A 144 11.80 17.79 9.30
C ALA A 144 10.48 17.78 8.54
N LYS A 145 10.15 18.89 7.89
CA LYS A 145 8.94 19.07 7.10
C LYS A 145 9.23 18.74 5.64
N ILE A 146 8.39 17.97 4.99
CA ILE A 146 8.47 17.71 3.56
C ILE A 146 8.16 19.01 2.81
N VAL A 147 9.11 19.48 2.01
CA VAL A 147 8.94 20.69 1.18
C VAL A 147 8.81 20.36 -0.31
N TYR A 148 9.39 19.26 -0.74
CA TYR A 148 9.30 18.82 -2.14
C TYR A 148 9.50 17.31 -2.28
N ILE A 149 8.74 16.70 -3.17
CA ILE A 149 8.92 15.32 -3.63
C ILE A 149 8.93 15.34 -5.15
N ASP A 150 9.97 14.77 -5.77
CA ASP A 150 10.03 14.58 -7.23
C ASP A 150 9.10 13.43 -7.63
N ASP A 151 7.86 13.75 -7.98
CA ASP A 151 6.83 12.79 -8.35
C ASP A 151 6.99 12.21 -9.77
N SER A 152 7.98 12.69 -10.53
CA SER A 152 8.40 12.05 -11.78
C SER A 152 9.14 10.74 -11.55
N ARG A 153 9.67 10.52 -10.35
CA ARG A 153 10.42 9.34 -9.92
C ARG A 153 9.64 8.58 -8.85
N MET A 154 9.17 7.39 -9.16
CA MET A 154 8.29 6.58 -8.29
C MET A 154 8.85 6.26 -6.90
N SER A 155 10.17 6.25 -6.72
CA SER A 155 10.85 5.93 -5.46
C SER A 155 11.69 7.09 -4.92
N ALA A 156 11.43 8.33 -5.36
CA ALA A 156 12.15 9.50 -4.87
C ALA A 156 11.90 9.73 -3.39
N LEU A 157 12.96 10.00 -2.64
CA LEU A 157 12.87 10.51 -1.28
C LEU A 157 12.64 12.03 -1.30
N PRO A 158 12.03 12.61 -0.26
CA PRO A 158 11.73 14.03 -0.24
C PRO A 158 12.96 14.91 0.01
N ILE A 159 12.86 16.16 -0.42
CA ILE A 159 13.62 17.25 0.15
C ILE A 159 12.83 17.74 1.37
N VAL A 160 13.50 17.87 2.48
CA VAL A 160 12.89 18.26 3.76
C VAL A 160 13.57 19.51 4.33
N GLN A 161 12.82 20.26 5.15
CA GLN A 161 13.34 21.40 5.89
C GLN A 161 13.27 21.11 7.39
N THR A 162 14.36 21.31 8.09
CA THR A 162 14.44 21.19 9.56
C THR A 162 13.86 22.46 10.23
N PRO A 163 13.55 22.45 11.54
CA PRO A 163 13.17 23.64 12.28
C PRO A 163 14.23 24.77 12.25
N ASP A 164 15.52 24.39 12.08
CA ASP A 164 16.65 25.34 11.96
C ASP A 164 16.78 25.89 10.52
N GLU A 165 15.74 25.74 9.69
CA GLU A 165 15.68 26.17 8.28
C GLU A 165 16.70 25.51 7.33
N GLU A 166 17.37 24.46 7.74
CA GLU A 166 18.28 23.68 6.90
C GLU A 166 17.49 22.82 5.91
N PHE A 167 17.83 22.85 4.61
CA PHE A 167 17.26 21.98 3.58
C PHE A 167 18.12 20.72 3.40
N ILE A 168 17.51 19.56 3.42
CA ILE A 168 18.17 18.28 3.27
C ILE A 168 17.49 17.49 2.14
N ASP A 169 18.24 17.16 1.09
CA ASP A 169 17.80 16.21 0.07
C ASP A 169 18.08 14.78 0.55
N LEU A 170 17.02 14.05 0.91
CA LEU A 170 17.18 12.69 1.44
C LEU A 170 17.62 11.67 0.39
N ASN A 171 17.56 12.00 -0.91
CA ASN A 171 18.11 11.14 -1.97
C ASN A 171 19.66 11.10 -1.93
N HIS A 172 20.28 12.15 -1.40
CA HIS A 172 21.74 12.30 -1.35
C HIS A 172 22.30 12.29 0.07
N ALA A 173 21.46 12.31 1.10
CA ALA A 173 21.87 12.31 2.51
C ALA A 173 22.29 10.90 2.97
N GLN A 174 23.59 10.59 2.89
CA GLN A 174 24.15 9.30 3.27
C GLN A 174 23.83 8.94 4.73
N GLY A 175 23.22 7.75 4.93
CA GLY A 175 22.94 7.21 6.27
C GLY A 175 21.73 7.80 6.98
N LEU A 176 21.12 8.87 6.45
CA LEU A 176 19.92 9.47 7.03
C LEU A 176 18.66 8.78 6.48
N LYS A 177 17.81 8.27 7.38
CA LYS A 177 16.60 7.52 7.03
C LYS A 177 15.36 8.18 7.60
N ILE A 178 14.23 8.02 6.92
CA ILE A 178 12.91 8.36 7.44
C ILE A 178 12.47 7.24 8.38
N ILE A 179 12.20 7.59 9.64
CA ILE A 179 11.71 6.62 10.65
C ILE A 179 10.19 6.58 10.68
N ALA A 180 9.54 7.73 10.65
CA ALA A 180 8.08 7.82 10.71
C ALA A 180 7.56 9.11 10.07
N LEU A 181 6.31 9.05 9.63
CA LEU A 181 5.48 10.22 9.37
C LEU A 181 4.83 10.63 10.70
N LEU A 182 4.96 11.90 11.09
CA LEU A 182 4.43 12.41 12.35
C LEU A 182 3.00 12.90 12.16
N ASN A 183 2.13 12.56 13.10
CA ASN A 183 0.77 13.09 13.16
C ASN A 183 0.73 14.38 14.05
N SER A 184 -0.41 15.08 14.04
CA SER A 184 -0.56 16.33 14.79
C SER A 184 -0.32 16.20 16.30
N ARG A 185 -0.58 15.03 16.90
CA ARG A 185 -0.33 14.79 18.34
C ARG A 185 1.16 14.64 18.61
N GLU A 186 1.86 13.85 17.79
CA GLU A 186 3.31 13.61 17.90
C GLU A 186 4.14 14.88 17.67
N LEU A 187 3.56 15.90 17.00
CA LEU A 187 4.20 17.20 16.85
C LEU A 187 4.17 18.03 18.13
N HIS A 188 3.19 17.83 19.00
CA HIS A 188 2.99 18.62 20.23
C HIS A 188 3.54 17.96 21.50
N GLU A 189 3.81 16.65 21.51
CA GLU A 189 4.21 15.90 22.71
C GLU A 189 5.69 16.07 23.13
N GLU A 190 6.54 16.69 22.30
CA GLU A 190 7.98 16.88 22.58
C GLU A 190 8.45 18.35 22.33
N ALA A 191 7.56 19.34 22.43
CA ALA A 191 7.90 20.75 22.35
C ALA A 191 8.24 21.35 23.74
#